data_ded1d621c3bab5831dbdec5bc310a17e
#
_entry.id   ded1d621c3bab5831dbdec5bc310a17e
#
_cell.length_a   1.000
_cell.length_b   1.000
_cell.length_c   1.000
_cell.angle_alpha   90.00
_cell.angle_beta   90.00
_cell.angle_gamma   90.00
#
_symmetry.space_group_name_H-M   'P 1'
#
loop_
_entity.id
_entity.type
_entity.pdbx_description
1 polymer ?
#
loop_
_entity_poly.entity_id
_entity_poly.type
_entity_poly.pdbx_seq_one_letter_code
_entity_poly.pdbx_strand_id
1 'polypeptide(L)'
;IACEKFGIKLDLGGSYGHTAAPVAERRLALIKLCAVKLWASAQKSGLPITQDMCVEEAGMAANLMLTHGGFSPAQALTGTQPRDFYDPDNQSLSACTGILETTPDAMEIAIRLRMMAKDCILLSVVEDRMARAENTKIQQFKPEDLAKLIDGSNIDIWREPEHKNETGWRGPAEFIK
;
A
#
# COMPACT_ATOMS: atom_id res chain seq x y z
N ILE A 1 -13.55 14.51 25.72
CA ILE A 1 -13.61 14.40 24.25
C ILE A 1 -13.61 12.90 23.86
N ALA A 2 -13.89 12.52 22.59
CA ALA A 2 -14.15 11.13 22.21
C ALA A 2 -13.07 10.12 22.66
N CYS A 3 -11.79 10.44 22.54
CA CYS A 3 -10.70 9.55 22.92
C CYS A 3 -10.74 9.13 24.40
N GLU A 4 -11.07 10.05 25.30
CA GLU A 4 -11.14 9.77 26.74
C GLU A 4 -12.28 8.81 27.09
N LYS A 5 -13.43 8.95 26.39
CA LYS A 5 -14.58 8.06 26.60
C LYS A 5 -14.30 6.60 26.24
N PHE A 6 -13.34 6.37 25.33
CA PHE A 6 -12.92 5.02 24.90
C PHE A 6 -11.64 4.57 25.59
N GLY A 7 -11.13 5.29 26.57
CA GLY A 7 -9.88 4.96 27.25
C GLY A 7 -8.63 5.06 26.36
N ILE A 8 -8.72 5.81 25.26
CA ILE A 8 -7.61 5.99 24.33
C ILE A 8 -6.73 7.15 24.81
N LYS A 9 -5.50 6.84 25.15
CA LYS A 9 -4.50 7.86 25.47
C LYS A 9 -4.07 8.58 24.19
N LEU A 10 -4.29 9.87 24.12
CA LEU A 10 -3.80 10.71 23.04
C LEU A 10 -2.36 11.08 23.31
N ASP A 11 -1.44 10.60 22.47
CA ASP A 11 -0.04 11.01 22.48
C ASP A 11 0.20 11.94 21.27
N LEU A 12 0.40 13.21 21.58
CA LEU A 12 0.69 14.24 20.58
C LEU A 12 2.20 14.24 20.34
N GLY A 13 2.62 13.60 19.25
CA GLY A 13 3.99 13.72 18.77
C GLY A 13 4.34 15.18 18.51
N GLY A 14 5.53 15.62 18.95
CA GLY A 14 6.03 16.97 18.67
C GLY A 14 6.09 17.24 17.17
N SER A 15 6.00 18.52 16.78
CA SER A 15 5.94 18.98 15.38
C SER A 15 7.13 18.54 14.48
N TYR A 16 8.21 18.06 15.08
CA TYR A 16 9.40 17.49 14.40
C TYR A 16 9.55 15.98 14.65
N GLY A 17 8.58 15.34 15.25
CA GLY A 17 8.64 13.92 15.63
C GLY A 17 8.33 12.95 14.48
N HIS A 18 8.96 13.12 13.29
CA HIS A 18 8.81 12.19 12.15
C HIS A 18 9.16 10.74 12.47
N THR A 19 9.80 10.49 13.61
CA THR A 19 10.14 9.14 14.08
C THR A 19 9.14 8.58 15.10
N ALA A 20 8.19 9.39 15.58
CA ALA A 20 7.29 8.99 16.64
C ALA A 20 6.27 7.91 16.23
N ALA A 21 5.88 7.87 14.95
CA ALA A 21 4.91 6.91 14.45
C ALA A 21 5.23 6.38 13.04
N PRO A 22 6.42 5.81 12.79
CA PRO A 22 6.86 5.44 11.44
C PRO A 22 5.94 4.39 10.78
N VAL A 23 5.32 3.52 11.55
CA VAL A 23 4.36 2.53 11.05
C VAL A 23 3.07 3.20 10.57
N ALA A 24 2.56 4.17 11.32
CA ALA A 24 1.36 4.93 10.95
C ALA A 24 1.61 5.80 9.71
N GLU A 25 2.74 6.51 9.66
CA GLU A 25 3.14 7.32 8.52
C GLU A 25 3.26 6.48 7.24
N ARG A 26 3.86 5.32 7.34
CA ARG A 26 3.98 4.40 6.21
C ARG A 26 2.62 3.89 5.73
N ARG A 27 1.73 3.53 6.64
CA ARG A 27 0.37 3.12 6.27
C ARG A 27 -0.40 4.26 5.60
N LEU A 28 -0.26 5.47 6.12
CA LEU A 28 -0.87 6.65 5.53
C LEU A 28 -0.34 6.92 4.11
N ALA A 29 0.96 6.70 3.87
CA ALA A 29 1.54 6.81 2.53
C ALA A 29 0.90 5.81 1.54
N LEU A 30 0.70 4.55 1.96
CA LEU A 30 0.02 3.54 1.14
C LEU A 30 -1.45 3.90 0.87
N ILE A 31 -2.17 4.42 1.87
CA ILE A 31 -3.55 4.87 1.71
C ILE A 31 -3.63 6.03 0.70
N LYS A 32 -2.74 7.00 0.81
CA LYS A 32 -2.66 8.12 -0.15
C LYS A 32 -2.40 7.63 -1.57
N LEU A 33 -1.44 6.74 -1.74
CA LEU A 33 -1.12 6.16 -3.05
C LEU A 33 -2.31 5.38 -3.62
N CYS A 34 -2.98 4.59 -2.80
CA CYS A 34 -4.20 3.88 -3.16
C CYS A 34 -5.31 4.85 -3.60
N ALA A 35 -5.57 5.91 -2.83
CA ALA A 35 -6.61 6.89 -3.14
C ALA A 35 -6.36 7.59 -4.49
N VAL A 36 -5.11 7.96 -4.79
CA VAL A 36 -4.74 8.57 -6.07
C VAL A 36 -4.99 7.60 -7.24
N LYS A 37 -4.59 6.33 -7.10
CA LYS A 37 -4.83 5.32 -8.13
C LYS A 37 -6.31 5.03 -8.31
N LEU A 38 -7.05 4.94 -7.20
CA LEU A 38 -8.48 4.72 -7.19
C LEU A 38 -9.20 5.85 -7.92
N TRP A 39 -8.86 7.09 -7.62
CA TRP A 39 -9.38 8.26 -8.32
C TRP A 39 -9.13 8.19 -9.83
N ALA A 40 -7.90 7.92 -10.24
CA ALA A 40 -7.55 7.82 -11.66
C ALA A 40 -8.30 6.67 -12.38
N SER A 41 -8.47 5.52 -11.72
CA SER A 41 -9.21 4.39 -12.26
C SER A 41 -10.70 4.66 -12.38
N ALA A 42 -11.27 5.31 -11.38
CA ALA A 42 -12.68 5.67 -11.35
C ALA A 42 -13.03 6.72 -12.43
N GLN A 43 -12.15 7.70 -12.64
CA GLN A 43 -12.29 8.66 -13.74
C GLN A 43 -12.30 7.98 -15.12
N LYS A 44 -11.40 7.01 -15.33
CA LYS A 44 -11.37 6.21 -16.57
C LYS A 44 -12.65 5.40 -16.78
N SER A 45 -13.27 4.94 -15.69
CA SER A 45 -14.52 4.16 -15.73
C SER A 45 -15.76 5.04 -15.81
N GLY A 46 -15.63 6.36 -15.77
CA GLY A 46 -16.75 7.29 -15.82
C GLY A 46 -17.65 7.24 -14.58
N LEU A 47 -17.14 6.78 -13.43
CA LEU A 47 -17.92 6.71 -12.20
C LEU A 47 -18.14 8.11 -11.61
N PRO A 48 -19.37 8.50 -11.25
CA PRO A 48 -19.68 9.80 -10.65
C PRO A 48 -19.32 9.81 -9.16
N ILE A 49 -18.04 9.93 -8.85
CA ILE A 49 -17.51 9.89 -7.47
C ILE A 49 -16.74 11.15 -7.14
N THR A 50 -16.52 11.38 -5.83
CA THR A 50 -15.70 12.45 -5.30
C THR A 50 -14.35 11.93 -4.82
N GLN A 51 -13.35 12.82 -4.65
CA GLN A 51 -12.06 12.46 -4.08
C GLN A 51 -12.20 11.96 -2.64
N ASP A 52 -13.11 12.54 -1.87
CA ASP A 52 -13.37 12.13 -0.48
C ASP A 52 -13.83 10.67 -0.41
N MET A 53 -14.75 10.26 -1.30
CA MET A 53 -15.15 8.84 -1.41
C MET A 53 -13.97 7.91 -1.70
N CYS A 54 -13.05 8.35 -2.55
CA CYS A 54 -11.84 7.55 -2.83
C CYS A 54 -10.92 7.43 -1.60
N VAL A 55 -10.79 8.48 -0.80
CA VAL A 55 -9.99 8.45 0.43
C VAL A 55 -10.64 7.53 1.47
N GLU A 56 -11.95 7.62 1.64
CA GLU A 56 -12.70 6.76 2.55
C GLU A 56 -12.58 5.29 2.17
N GLU A 57 -12.80 4.93 0.91
CA GLU A 57 -12.70 3.55 0.45
C GLU A 57 -11.26 3.03 0.45
N ALA A 58 -10.27 3.86 0.17
CA ALA A 58 -8.87 3.49 0.33
C ALA A 58 -8.52 3.20 1.79
N GLY A 59 -9.05 3.98 2.73
CA GLY A 59 -8.93 3.75 4.17
C GLY A 59 -9.61 2.46 4.60
N MET A 60 -10.81 2.18 4.10
CA MET A 60 -11.53 0.93 4.35
C MET A 60 -10.75 -0.28 3.81
N ALA A 61 -10.26 -0.22 2.57
CA ALA A 61 -9.46 -1.29 1.97
C ALA A 61 -8.17 -1.54 2.78
N ALA A 62 -7.50 -0.48 3.23
CA ALA A 62 -6.32 -0.59 4.08
C ALA A 62 -6.63 -1.26 5.44
N ASN A 63 -7.75 -0.91 6.06
CA ASN A 63 -8.16 -1.50 7.33
C ASN A 63 -8.52 -2.99 7.22
N LEU A 64 -8.98 -3.43 6.07
CA LEU A 64 -9.33 -4.82 5.83
C LEU A 64 -8.15 -5.68 5.38
N MET A 65 -7.25 -5.12 4.54
CA MET A 65 -6.28 -5.90 3.80
C MET A 65 -4.83 -5.74 4.28
N LEU A 66 -4.48 -4.58 4.87
CA LEU A 66 -3.13 -4.40 5.41
C LEU A 66 -3.01 -5.13 6.75
N THR A 67 -2.13 -6.14 6.80
CA THR A 67 -1.89 -6.90 8.02
C THR A 67 -0.63 -6.43 8.76
N HIS A 68 -0.67 -6.51 10.08
CA HIS A 68 0.48 -6.36 10.95
C HIS A 68 0.47 -7.47 12.00
N GLY A 69 1.55 -8.24 12.08
CA GLY A 69 1.60 -9.39 12.99
C GLY A 69 0.53 -10.48 12.70
N GLY A 70 0.07 -10.57 11.44
CA GLY A 70 -0.94 -11.53 11.01
C GLY A 70 -2.40 -11.06 11.14
N PHE A 71 -2.65 -9.88 11.72
CA PHE A 71 -4.00 -9.34 11.91
C PHE A 71 -4.20 -8.04 11.11
N SER A 72 -5.39 -7.87 10.54
CA SER A 72 -5.79 -6.59 9.98
C SER A 72 -6.21 -5.61 11.09
N PRO A 73 -6.17 -4.27 10.85
CA PRO A 73 -6.68 -3.30 11.82
C PRO A 73 -8.14 -3.57 12.22
N ALA A 74 -8.96 -3.99 11.27
CA ALA A 74 -10.35 -4.35 11.54
C ALA A 74 -10.44 -5.55 12.47
N GLN A 75 -9.65 -6.61 12.25
CA GLN A 75 -9.59 -7.75 13.17
C GLN A 75 -9.08 -7.36 14.56
N ALA A 76 -8.07 -6.51 14.64
CA ALA A 76 -7.54 -6.06 15.92
C ALA A 76 -8.57 -5.28 16.74
N LEU A 77 -9.47 -4.54 16.06
CA LEU A 77 -10.50 -3.75 16.72
C LEU A 77 -11.74 -4.57 17.10
N THR A 78 -12.20 -5.46 16.20
CA THR A 78 -13.48 -6.17 16.34
C THR A 78 -13.34 -7.62 16.81
N GLY A 79 -12.11 -8.16 16.85
CA GLY A 79 -11.83 -9.56 17.13
C GLY A 79 -12.19 -10.53 16.02
N THR A 80 -12.85 -10.06 14.96
CA THR A 80 -13.29 -10.88 13.82
C THR A 80 -12.86 -10.27 12.50
N GLN A 81 -12.60 -11.11 11.49
CA GLN A 81 -12.40 -10.63 10.13
C GLN A 81 -13.77 -10.24 9.56
N PRO A 82 -13.98 -8.98 9.16
CA PRO A 82 -15.17 -8.59 8.43
C PRO A 82 -15.31 -9.44 7.16
N ARG A 83 -16.52 -9.88 6.85
CA ARG A 83 -16.78 -10.64 5.63
C ARG A 83 -16.35 -9.81 4.43
N ASP A 84 -15.61 -10.44 3.56
CA ASP A 84 -15.23 -9.84 2.30
C ASP A 84 -16.40 -9.91 1.32
N PHE A 85 -16.63 -8.83 0.57
CA PHE A 85 -17.57 -8.85 -0.56
C PHE A 85 -17.09 -9.77 -1.70
N TYR A 86 -15.83 -10.17 -1.65
CA TYR A 86 -15.15 -11.04 -2.63
C TYR A 86 -15.07 -12.51 -2.18
N ASP A 87 -15.89 -12.92 -1.26
CA ASP A 87 -15.96 -14.32 -0.89
C ASP A 87 -16.63 -15.10 -2.05
N PRO A 88 -15.89 -15.94 -2.79
CA PRO A 88 -16.44 -16.71 -3.92
C PRO A 88 -17.56 -17.66 -3.49
N ASP A 89 -17.59 -18.03 -2.21
CA ASP A 89 -18.65 -18.87 -1.64
C ASP A 89 -19.91 -18.05 -1.28
N ASN A 90 -19.84 -16.72 -1.38
CA ASN A 90 -20.96 -15.85 -1.09
C ASN A 90 -21.86 -15.67 -2.33
N GLN A 91 -22.87 -16.52 -2.46
CA GLN A 91 -23.86 -16.48 -3.56
C GLN A 91 -24.56 -15.10 -3.70
N SER A 92 -24.57 -14.28 -2.65
CA SER A 92 -25.15 -12.94 -2.71
C SER A 92 -24.36 -11.99 -3.62
N LEU A 93 -23.05 -12.23 -3.83
CA LEU A 93 -22.25 -11.44 -4.76
C LEU A 93 -22.60 -11.75 -6.22
N SER A 94 -22.89 -13.02 -6.53
CA SER A 94 -23.34 -13.43 -7.87
C SER A 94 -24.70 -12.81 -8.23
N ALA A 95 -25.56 -12.61 -7.25
CA ALA A 95 -26.82 -11.89 -7.44
C ALA A 95 -26.58 -10.38 -7.64
N CYS A 96 -25.60 -9.80 -6.96
CA CYS A 96 -25.24 -8.37 -7.14
C CYS A 96 -24.60 -8.10 -8.50
N THR A 97 -23.80 -9.04 -9.07
CA THR A 97 -23.22 -8.85 -10.41
C THR A 97 -24.26 -8.78 -11.51
N GLY A 98 -25.38 -9.48 -11.39
CA GLY A 98 -26.51 -9.38 -12.34
C GLY A 98 -27.26 -8.05 -12.25
N ILE A 99 -27.28 -7.42 -11.08
CA ILE A 99 -27.90 -6.08 -10.86
C ILE A 99 -26.96 -4.97 -11.38
N LEU A 100 -25.66 -5.21 -11.41
CA LEU A 100 -24.64 -4.26 -11.84
C LEU A 100 -24.70 -3.89 -13.34
N GLU A 101 -25.45 -4.62 -14.14
CA GLU A 101 -25.53 -4.40 -15.60
C GLU A 101 -26.64 -3.43 -16.01
N THR A 102 -27.61 -3.12 -15.15
CA THR A 102 -28.85 -2.47 -15.61
C THR A 102 -29.11 -1.04 -15.17
N THR A 103 -28.57 -0.56 -14.06
CA THR A 103 -28.70 0.88 -13.62
C THR A 103 -27.67 1.26 -12.56
N PRO A 104 -26.88 2.35 -12.74
CA PRO A 104 -25.94 2.80 -11.72
C PRO A 104 -26.70 3.45 -10.55
N ASP A 105 -27.10 2.64 -9.61
CA ASP A 105 -27.59 3.03 -8.31
C ASP A 105 -26.40 3.34 -7.39
N ALA A 106 -26.61 4.14 -6.36
CA ALA A 106 -25.58 4.51 -5.37
C ALA A 106 -24.90 3.29 -4.73
N MET A 107 -25.63 2.20 -4.56
CA MET A 107 -25.09 0.94 -4.04
C MET A 107 -24.15 0.27 -5.04
N GLU A 108 -24.49 0.28 -6.32
CA GLU A 108 -23.62 -0.24 -7.38
C GLU A 108 -22.30 0.53 -7.44
N ILE A 109 -22.37 1.86 -7.43
CA ILE A 109 -21.21 2.73 -7.42
C ILE A 109 -20.31 2.41 -6.21
N ALA A 110 -20.90 2.27 -5.03
CA ALA A 110 -20.18 1.95 -3.80
C ALA A 110 -19.49 0.56 -3.87
N ILE A 111 -20.17 -0.45 -4.41
CA ILE A 111 -19.61 -1.79 -4.57
C ILE A 111 -18.45 -1.76 -5.57
N ARG A 112 -18.62 -1.15 -6.74
CA ARG A 112 -17.57 -1.01 -7.76
C ARG A 112 -16.36 -0.27 -7.20
N LEU A 113 -16.60 0.85 -6.52
CA LEU A 113 -15.53 1.64 -5.92
C LEU A 113 -14.74 0.83 -4.89
N ARG A 114 -15.41 0.04 -4.06
CA ARG A 114 -14.78 -0.83 -3.07
C ARG A 114 -13.96 -1.95 -3.71
N MET A 115 -14.45 -2.56 -4.79
CA MET A 115 -13.69 -3.55 -5.55
C MET A 115 -12.41 -2.93 -6.12
N MET A 116 -12.53 -1.77 -6.76
CA MET A 116 -11.39 -1.04 -7.31
C MET A 116 -10.39 -0.61 -6.20
N ALA A 117 -10.89 -0.23 -5.02
CA ALA A 117 -10.03 0.14 -3.89
C ALA A 117 -9.17 -1.03 -3.40
N LYS A 118 -9.72 -2.25 -3.38
CA LYS A 118 -8.97 -3.46 -3.04
C LYS A 118 -7.85 -3.74 -4.05
N ASP A 119 -8.15 -3.65 -5.32
CA ASP A 119 -7.13 -3.84 -6.36
C ASP A 119 -6.04 -2.77 -6.27
N CYS A 120 -6.44 -1.52 -6.07
CA CYS A 120 -5.51 -0.40 -5.92
C CYS A 120 -4.62 -0.54 -4.68
N ILE A 121 -5.12 -1.01 -3.53
CA ILE A 121 -4.30 -1.19 -2.33
C ILE A 121 -3.30 -2.34 -2.52
N LEU A 122 -3.69 -3.44 -3.17
CA LEU A 122 -2.80 -4.55 -3.48
C LEU A 122 -1.66 -4.09 -4.41
N LEU A 123 -1.98 -3.39 -5.49
CA LEU A 123 -0.98 -2.81 -6.40
C LEU A 123 -0.05 -1.85 -5.66
N SER A 124 -0.58 -1.01 -4.78
CA SER A 124 0.22 -0.06 -4.00
C SER A 124 1.18 -0.77 -3.04
N VAL A 125 0.76 -1.88 -2.43
CA VAL A 125 1.61 -2.72 -1.58
C VAL A 125 2.71 -3.40 -2.40
N VAL A 126 2.39 -3.90 -3.58
CA VAL A 126 3.38 -4.55 -4.46
C VAL A 126 4.43 -3.55 -4.89
N GLU A 127 4.02 -2.37 -5.37
CA GLU A 127 4.96 -1.30 -5.77
C GLU A 127 5.85 -0.83 -4.60
N ASP A 128 5.29 -0.62 -3.41
CA ASP A 128 6.08 -0.26 -2.23
C ASP A 128 7.08 -1.36 -1.85
N ARG A 129 6.71 -2.64 -2.01
CA ARG A 129 7.63 -3.76 -1.79
C ARG A 129 8.73 -3.81 -2.83
N MET A 130 8.41 -3.60 -4.09
CA MET A 130 9.39 -3.57 -5.19
C MET A 130 10.36 -2.40 -4.99
N ALA A 131 9.86 -1.19 -4.77
CA ALA A 131 10.69 -0.02 -4.52
C ALA A 131 11.62 -0.21 -3.31
N ARG A 132 11.15 -0.91 -2.26
CA ARG A 132 12.00 -1.24 -1.11
C ARG A 132 13.06 -2.28 -1.47
N ALA A 133 12.70 -3.29 -2.24
CA ALA A 133 13.66 -4.30 -2.67
C ALA A 133 14.77 -3.68 -3.53
N GLU A 134 14.40 -2.79 -4.45
CA GLU A 134 15.33 -2.04 -5.29
C GLU A 134 16.25 -1.11 -4.48
N ASN A 135 15.72 -0.49 -3.42
CA ASN A 135 16.49 0.43 -2.57
C ASN A 135 17.16 -0.24 -1.37
N THR A 136 16.94 -1.56 -1.17
CA THR A 136 17.59 -2.28 -0.06
C THR A 136 19.04 -2.56 -0.41
N LYS A 137 19.93 -2.20 0.51
CA LYS A 137 21.33 -2.55 0.42
C LYS A 137 21.49 -4.08 0.48
N ILE A 138 21.96 -4.69 -0.60
CA ILE A 138 22.27 -6.11 -0.63
C ILE A 138 23.38 -6.38 0.40
N GLN A 139 23.32 -7.55 1.05
CA GLN A 139 24.38 -7.97 1.97
C GLN A 139 25.74 -7.84 1.29
N GLN A 140 26.75 -7.41 2.07
CA GLN A 140 28.10 -7.29 1.56
C GLN A 140 28.51 -8.63 0.91
N PHE A 141 29.08 -8.55 -0.28
CA PHE A 141 29.66 -9.71 -0.94
C PHE A 141 30.63 -10.41 0.00
N LYS A 142 30.54 -11.72 0.06
CA LYS A 142 31.56 -12.51 0.75
C LYS A 142 32.90 -12.32 0.03
N PRO A 143 34.03 -12.36 0.75
CA PRO A 143 35.36 -12.26 0.11
C PRO A 143 35.54 -13.19 -1.06
N GLU A 144 34.94 -14.39 -0.99
CA GLU A 144 34.95 -15.42 -2.03
C GLU A 144 34.22 -14.98 -3.31
N ASP A 145 33.15 -14.17 -3.20
CA ASP A 145 32.39 -13.66 -4.35
C ASP A 145 33.14 -12.50 -5.01
N LEU A 146 33.81 -11.65 -4.20
CA LEU A 146 34.67 -10.59 -4.73
C LEU A 146 35.86 -11.16 -5.53
N ALA A 147 36.41 -12.34 -5.11
CA ALA A 147 37.49 -13.02 -5.82
C ALA A 147 37.07 -13.56 -7.21
N LYS A 148 35.76 -13.75 -7.44
CA LYS A 148 35.20 -14.20 -8.72
C LYS A 148 34.97 -13.06 -9.72
N LEU A 149 35.06 -11.81 -9.29
CA LEU A 149 34.88 -10.65 -10.17
C LEU A 149 36.11 -10.59 -11.11
N ILE A 150 35.79 -10.56 -12.40
CA ILE A 150 36.79 -10.45 -13.48
C ILE A 150 36.96 -8.98 -13.84
N ASP A 151 38.16 -8.56 -14.13
CA ASP A 151 38.47 -7.21 -14.62
C ASP A 151 37.63 -6.89 -15.85
N GLY A 152 36.96 -5.73 -15.88
CA GLY A 152 36.02 -5.34 -16.94
C GLY A 152 34.57 -5.82 -16.71
N SER A 153 34.24 -6.50 -15.60
CA SER A 153 32.85 -6.86 -15.31
C SER A 153 32.02 -5.65 -14.98
N ASN A 154 30.79 -5.60 -15.50
CA ASN A 154 29.82 -4.59 -15.10
C ASN A 154 29.25 -4.91 -13.72
N ILE A 155 29.30 -3.93 -12.82
CA ILE A 155 28.78 -4.02 -11.47
C ILE A 155 27.86 -2.82 -11.17
N ASP A 156 26.85 -3.07 -10.36
CA ASP A 156 26.04 -2.01 -9.77
C ASP A 156 26.54 -1.69 -8.37
N ILE A 157 26.70 -0.40 -8.07
CA ILE A 157 27.21 0.08 -6.80
C ILE A 157 26.08 0.74 -6.06
N TRP A 158 25.89 0.39 -4.79
CA TRP A 158 24.94 1.08 -3.95
C TRP A 158 25.62 2.25 -3.21
N ARG A 159 25.04 3.45 -3.34
CA ARG A 159 25.41 4.65 -2.57
C ARG A 159 24.19 5.22 -1.90
N GLU A 160 24.35 5.80 -0.73
CA GLU A 160 23.26 6.47 -0.05
C GLU A 160 22.73 7.62 -0.92
N PRO A 161 21.42 7.64 -1.24
CA PRO A 161 20.84 8.68 -2.09
C PRO A 161 20.83 10.02 -1.36
N GLU A 162 21.06 11.11 -2.08
CA GLU A 162 21.00 12.47 -1.53
C GLU A 162 19.57 12.90 -1.25
N HIS A 163 18.61 12.39 -2.04
CA HIS A 163 17.19 12.67 -1.90
C HIS A 163 16.37 11.40 -1.66
N LYS A 164 15.35 11.51 -0.81
CA LYS A 164 14.49 10.41 -0.37
C LYS A 164 13.81 9.63 -1.50
N ASN A 165 13.65 10.25 -2.67
CA ASN A 165 12.96 9.67 -3.83
C ASN A 165 13.91 9.10 -4.89
N GLU A 166 15.21 9.16 -4.65
CA GLU A 166 16.21 8.61 -5.56
C GLU A 166 16.58 7.18 -5.16
N THR A 167 16.81 6.34 -6.17
CA THR A 167 17.42 5.03 -5.94
C THR A 167 18.88 5.19 -5.54
N GLY A 168 19.32 4.41 -4.55
CA GLY A 168 20.72 4.37 -4.14
C GLY A 168 21.63 3.59 -5.08
N TRP A 169 21.05 2.88 -6.05
CA TRP A 169 21.81 2.12 -7.03
C TRP A 169 22.38 3.00 -8.11
N ARG A 170 23.65 2.83 -8.39
CA ARG A 170 24.42 3.49 -9.45
C ARG A 170 25.11 2.41 -10.27
N GLY A 171 24.86 2.42 -11.56
CA GLY A 171 25.48 1.46 -12.46
C GLY A 171 24.94 1.62 -13.89
N PRO A 172 25.43 0.82 -14.80
CA PRO A 172 26.57 -0.10 -14.63
C PRO A 172 27.91 0.66 -14.53
N ALA A 173 28.78 0.21 -13.62
CA ALA A 173 30.16 0.64 -13.49
C ALA A 173 31.10 -0.52 -13.84
N GLU A 174 32.19 -0.23 -14.49
CA GLU A 174 33.20 -1.24 -14.83
C GLU A 174 34.09 -1.52 -13.62
N PHE A 175 34.24 -2.79 -13.27
CA PHE A 175 35.15 -3.21 -12.22
C PHE A 175 36.59 -3.22 -12.73
N ILE A 176 37.45 -2.42 -12.11
CA ILE A 176 38.90 -2.37 -12.38
C ILE A 176 39.58 -2.86 -11.12
N LYS A 177 40.44 -3.90 -11.27
CA LYS A 177 41.14 -4.55 -10.18
C LYS A 177 42.45 -3.85 -9.85
#